data_9701c93c51cffc3b57a8fccfae3150cd
#
_entry.id   9701c93c51cffc3b57a8fccfae3150cd
#
_cell.length_a   1.000
_cell.length_b   1.000
_cell.length_c   1.000
_cell.angle_alpha   90.00
_cell.angle_beta   90.00
_cell.angle_gamma   90.00
#
_symmetry.space_group_name_H-M   'P 1'
#
loop_
_entity.id
_entity.type
_entity.pdbx_description
1 polymer ?
#
loop_
_entity_poly.entity_id
_entity_poly.type
_entity_poly.pdbx_seq_one_letter_code
_entity_poly.pdbx_strand_id
1 'polypeptide(L)'
;MADLRSVSVKLPKALKAGKAYELSVESLSDWNGNTNSVTVPFGVYKGAEILTAKAAKVGKQQVKKCKNAVADVNDFSVVVKLEPGVGANGSLLKADGVRVSLKDGHVVFATDQNLTMTSRAAVNDGKAHTIVCVREKNGMLKIYIDSSEVDSSVYRADVITRLLAPASFTLGDTSLGDGKMGITVLNRALTYKEAGLQ
;
A
#
# COMPACT_ATOMS: atom_id res chain seq x y z
N MET A 1 26.70 -14.19 -8.10
CA MET A 1 27.11 -14.38 -6.70
C MET A 1 25.84 -14.43 -5.87
N ALA A 2 25.68 -15.45 -5.02
CA ALA A 2 24.55 -15.48 -4.08
C ALA A 2 24.74 -14.32 -3.08
N ASP A 3 23.67 -13.55 -2.84
CA ASP A 3 23.64 -12.55 -1.79
C ASP A 3 23.68 -13.30 -0.43
N LEU A 4 24.81 -13.29 0.22
CA LEU A 4 25.01 -13.91 1.55
C LEU A 4 24.35 -13.12 2.70
N ARG A 5 23.58 -12.07 2.39
CA ARG A 5 22.93 -11.21 3.37
C ARG A 5 21.46 -11.56 3.65
N SER A 6 20.92 -12.54 2.94
CA SER A 6 19.52 -12.93 3.10
C SER A 6 19.36 -14.44 3.16
N VAL A 7 18.46 -14.89 4.04
CA VAL A 7 18.07 -16.29 4.17
C VAL A 7 16.56 -16.38 3.94
N SER A 8 16.14 -17.24 3.01
CA SER A 8 14.74 -17.54 2.78
C SER A 8 14.31 -18.77 3.57
N VAL A 9 13.35 -18.61 4.46
CA VAL A 9 12.82 -19.70 5.27
C VAL A 9 11.44 -20.12 4.74
N LYS A 10 11.31 -21.37 4.31
CA LYS A 10 10.03 -21.96 3.94
C LYS A 10 9.35 -22.53 5.18
N LEU A 11 8.20 -22.01 5.54
CA LEU A 11 7.44 -22.48 6.68
C LEU A 11 6.63 -23.74 6.32
N PRO A 12 6.58 -24.74 7.21
CA PRO A 12 5.86 -26.00 6.97
C PRO A 12 4.34 -25.83 6.98
N LYS A 13 3.84 -24.77 7.61
CA LYS A 13 2.41 -24.44 7.70
C LYS A 13 2.19 -22.94 7.50
N ALA A 14 1.03 -22.59 6.96
CA ALA A 14 0.60 -21.20 6.88
C ALA A 14 0.49 -20.57 8.26
N LEU A 15 0.95 -19.33 8.39
CA LEU A 15 0.83 -18.56 9.61
C LEU A 15 -0.61 -18.14 9.85
N LYS A 16 -1.02 -18.15 11.11
CA LYS A 16 -2.36 -17.65 11.50
C LYS A 16 -2.32 -16.16 11.76
N ALA A 17 -3.23 -15.42 11.15
CA ALA A 17 -3.38 -13.99 11.38
C ALA A 17 -3.67 -13.68 12.86
N GLY A 18 -3.00 -12.66 13.40
CA GLY A 18 -3.13 -12.21 14.79
C GLY A 18 -2.36 -13.05 15.81
N LYS A 19 -1.49 -13.95 15.37
CA LYS A 19 -0.55 -14.66 16.26
C LYS A 19 0.86 -14.09 16.10
N ALA A 20 1.54 -13.96 17.22
CA ALA A 20 2.97 -13.70 17.26
C ALA A 20 3.74 -15.03 17.09
N TYR A 21 4.85 -14.96 16.41
CA TYR A 21 5.79 -16.04 16.18
C TYR A 21 7.20 -15.51 16.42
N GLU A 22 8.11 -16.42 16.68
CA GLU A 22 9.53 -16.12 16.78
C GLU A 22 10.31 -17.01 15.81
N LEU A 23 11.25 -16.42 15.10
CA LEU A 23 12.25 -17.14 14.33
C LEU A 23 13.56 -17.05 15.09
N SER A 24 14.02 -18.18 15.61
CA SER A 24 15.35 -18.31 16.21
C SER A 24 16.28 -18.99 15.22
N VAL A 25 17.42 -18.38 14.98
CA VAL A 25 18.51 -18.94 14.20
C VAL A 25 19.67 -19.10 15.16
N GLU A 26 20.04 -20.34 15.41
CA GLU A 26 21.12 -20.70 16.34
C GLU A 26 22.39 -21.01 15.57
N SER A 27 23.52 -20.76 16.24
CA SER A 27 24.84 -21.12 15.72
C SER A 27 25.21 -20.55 14.35
N LEU A 28 24.79 -19.30 14.09
CA LEU A 28 25.30 -18.57 12.94
C LEU A 28 26.81 -18.36 13.11
N SER A 29 27.60 -18.93 12.22
CA SER A 29 29.06 -18.75 12.22
C SER A 29 29.48 -17.75 11.17
N ASP A 30 30.38 -16.85 11.54
CA ASP A 30 31.11 -15.99 10.59
C ASP A 30 32.33 -16.71 10.01
N TRP A 31 33.03 -16.06 9.10
CA TRP A 31 34.25 -16.59 8.49
C TRP A 31 35.41 -16.82 9.49
N ASN A 32 35.35 -16.20 10.66
CA ASN A 32 36.35 -16.33 11.73
C ASN A 32 35.96 -17.40 12.75
N GLY A 33 34.83 -18.10 12.53
CA GLY A 33 34.35 -19.13 13.43
C GLY A 33 33.61 -18.62 14.67
N ASN A 34 33.34 -17.32 14.77
CA ASN A 34 32.49 -16.79 15.84
C ASN A 34 31.06 -17.22 15.61
N THR A 35 30.39 -17.68 16.65
CA THR A 35 29.01 -18.13 16.62
C THR A 35 28.09 -17.12 17.30
N ASN A 36 26.92 -16.85 16.71
CA ASN A 36 25.89 -16.02 17.27
C ASN A 36 24.50 -16.64 17.07
N SER A 37 23.55 -16.28 17.90
CA SER A 37 22.15 -16.68 17.78
C SER A 37 21.30 -15.41 17.70
N VAL A 38 20.31 -15.43 16.80
CA VAL A 38 19.40 -14.30 16.58
C VAL A 38 17.97 -14.79 16.72
N THR A 39 17.17 -14.09 17.50
CA THR A 39 15.74 -14.32 17.60
C THR A 39 15.00 -13.09 17.06
N VAL A 40 14.15 -13.30 16.06
CA VAL A 40 13.37 -12.24 15.42
C VAL A 40 11.90 -12.51 15.66
N PRO A 41 11.17 -11.64 16.38
CA PRO A 41 9.74 -11.73 16.49
C PRO A 41 9.09 -11.30 15.17
N PHE A 42 8.08 -12.04 14.74
CA PHE A 42 7.30 -11.70 13.57
C PHE A 42 5.86 -12.18 13.72
N GLY A 43 4.97 -11.73 12.84
CA GLY A 43 3.57 -12.13 12.87
C GLY A 43 2.81 -11.72 11.63
N VAL A 44 1.66 -12.34 11.44
CA VAL A 44 0.67 -11.91 10.46
C VAL A 44 -0.34 -11.05 11.20
N TYR A 45 -0.39 -9.77 10.89
CA TYR A 45 -1.30 -8.84 11.56
C TYR A 45 -2.76 -9.21 11.28
N LYS A 46 -3.53 -9.41 12.36
CA LYS A 46 -4.98 -9.49 12.27
C LYS A 46 -5.51 -8.06 12.21
N GLY A 47 -6.29 -7.74 11.17
CA GLY A 47 -6.90 -6.42 11.05
C GLY A 47 -6.03 -5.38 10.34
N ALA A 48 -5.05 -5.81 9.53
CA ALA A 48 -4.34 -4.89 8.63
C ALA A 48 -5.29 -4.16 7.67
N GLU A 49 -6.44 -4.74 7.37
CA GLU A 49 -7.43 -4.15 6.49
C GLU A 49 -8.28 -3.12 7.21
N ILE A 50 -8.12 -1.86 6.83
CA ILE A 50 -8.89 -0.72 7.35
C ILE A 50 -10.20 -0.60 6.59
N LEU A 51 -10.15 -0.75 5.28
CA LEU A 51 -11.26 -0.61 4.36
C LEU A 51 -11.15 -1.61 3.22
N THR A 52 -12.28 -2.19 2.82
CA THR A 52 -12.43 -2.88 1.54
C THR A 52 -13.75 -2.47 0.91
N ALA A 53 -13.68 -2.00 -0.33
CA ALA A 53 -14.83 -1.74 -1.18
C ALA A 53 -14.65 -2.49 -2.51
N LYS A 54 -15.54 -3.44 -2.79
CA LYS A 54 -15.52 -4.23 -4.03
C LYS A 54 -16.47 -3.62 -5.05
N ALA A 55 -16.04 -3.58 -6.31
CA ALA A 55 -16.87 -3.25 -7.47
C ALA A 55 -17.70 -1.96 -7.32
N ALA A 56 -17.13 -0.92 -6.74
CA ALA A 56 -17.77 0.40 -6.71
C ALA A 56 -17.72 1.03 -8.11
N LYS A 57 -18.81 1.73 -8.48
CA LYS A 57 -18.79 2.58 -9.69
C LYS A 57 -17.89 3.79 -9.42
N VAL A 58 -16.95 4.06 -10.30
CA VAL A 58 -15.99 5.18 -10.12
C VAL A 58 -16.68 6.55 -10.18
N GLY A 59 -17.65 6.72 -11.06
CA GLY A 59 -18.40 7.98 -11.25
C GLY A 59 -19.46 8.25 -10.19
N LYS A 60 -19.51 7.47 -9.11
CA LYS A 60 -20.45 7.68 -8.00
C LYS A 60 -19.69 7.83 -6.69
N GLN A 61 -19.81 9.01 -6.10
CA GLN A 61 -19.25 9.25 -4.78
C GLN A 61 -19.92 8.38 -3.71
N GLN A 62 -19.13 7.70 -2.90
CA GLN A 62 -19.59 6.85 -1.81
C GLN A 62 -18.75 7.10 -0.57
N VAL A 63 -19.41 7.21 0.58
CA VAL A 63 -18.72 7.26 1.88
C VAL A 63 -18.73 5.87 2.49
N LYS A 64 -17.56 5.35 2.86
CA LYS A 64 -17.37 4.06 3.50
C LYS A 64 -16.73 4.24 4.86
N LYS A 65 -17.36 3.72 5.91
CA LYS A 65 -16.78 3.71 7.25
C LYS A 65 -15.63 2.72 7.33
N CYS A 66 -14.63 3.04 8.12
CA CYS A 66 -13.54 2.12 8.41
C CYS A 66 -14.04 0.90 9.18
N LYS A 67 -13.48 -0.28 8.88
CA LYS A 67 -13.82 -1.52 9.58
C LYS A 67 -13.26 -1.56 10.99
N ASN A 68 -12.11 -0.94 11.20
CA ASN A 68 -11.41 -0.90 12.46
C ASN A 68 -11.13 0.56 12.83
N ALA A 69 -11.22 0.88 14.11
CA ALA A 69 -10.70 2.14 14.62
C ALA A 69 -9.18 2.13 14.39
N VAL A 70 -8.71 3.15 13.70
CA VAL A 70 -7.30 3.29 13.38
C VAL A 70 -6.76 4.43 14.22
N ALA A 71 -5.87 4.13 15.15
CA ALA A 71 -5.07 5.15 15.80
C ALA A 71 -3.80 5.34 14.95
N ASP A 72 -3.42 6.56 14.67
CA ASP A 72 -2.19 7.00 13.99
C ASP A 72 -1.50 5.95 13.09
N VAL A 73 -1.85 5.91 11.80
CA VAL A 73 -1.23 4.99 10.85
C VAL A 73 -0.05 5.67 10.19
N ASN A 74 1.16 5.28 10.57
CA ASN A 74 2.39 5.76 9.94
C ASN A 74 2.72 5.00 8.66
N ASP A 75 2.51 3.68 8.66
CA ASP A 75 2.66 2.83 7.50
C ASP A 75 1.29 2.48 6.95
N PHE A 76 1.05 2.70 5.67
CA PHE A 76 -0.19 2.27 5.04
C PHE A 76 -0.02 2.00 3.56
N SER A 77 -0.97 1.27 3.01
CA SER A 77 -1.07 1.04 1.57
C SER A 77 -2.51 1.19 1.10
N VAL A 78 -2.66 1.77 -0.07
CA VAL A 78 -3.92 1.85 -0.79
C VAL A 78 -3.78 1.02 -2.06
N VAL A 79 -4.58 -0.03 -2.18
CA VAL A 79 -4.67 -0.87 -3.38
C VAL A 79 -5.93 -0.49 -4.11
N VAL A 80 -5.81 -0.10 -5.37
CA VAL A 80 -6.92 0.23 -6.25
C VAL A 80 -6.87 -0.68 -7.47
N LYS A 81 -7.89 -1.52 -7.65
CA LYS A 81 -8.15 -2.24 -8.88
C LYS A 81 -9.12 -1.41 -9.69
N LEU A 82 -8.65 -0.82 -10.76
CA LEU A 82 -9.35 0.22 -11.51
C LEU A 82 -9.58 -0.25 -12.95
N GLU A 83 -10.81 -0.07 -13.42
CA GLU A 83 -11.18 -0.15 -14.83
C GLU A 83 -11.82 1.20 -15.17
N PRO A 84 -11.02 2.19 -15.56
CA PRO A 84 -11.50 3.55 -15.76
C PRO A 84 -12.16 3.72 -17.13
N GLY A 85 -13.00 4.73 -17.28
CA GLY A 85 -13.33 5.25 -18.60
C GLY A 85 -12.11 5.88 -19.28
N VAL A 86 -12.11 5.92 -20.59
CA VAL A 86 -11.08 6.62 -21.38
C VAL A 86 -11.09 8.11 -21.02
N GLY A 87 -9.93 8.66 -20.72
CA GLY A 87 -9.77 10.06 -20.33
C GLY A 87 -10.27 10.40 -18.90
N ALA A 88 -10.57 9.39 -18.07
CA ALA A 88 -11.03 9.60 -16.69
C ALA A 88 -10.07 10.46 -15.87
N ASN A 89 -10.61 11.43 -15.15
CA ASN A 89 -9.92 12.31 -14.19
C ASN A 89 -10.78 12.46 -12.94
N GLY A 90 -10.18 12.58 -11.76
CA GLY A 90 -10.92 12.81 -10.53
C GLY A 90 -10.41 11.98 -9.34
N SER A 91 -11.11 12.05 -8.22
CA SER A 91 -10.71 11.42 -6.98
C SER A 91 -11.16 9.96 -6.93
N LEU A 92 -10.21 9.02 -6.77
CA LEU A 92 -10.48 7.60 -6.52
C LEU A 92 -10.78 7.36 -5.04
N LEU A 93 -9.99 7.98 -4.17
CA LEU A 93 -10.11 7.87 -2.72
C LEU A 93 -9.67 9.16 -2.04
N LYS A 94 -10.43 9.59 -1.03
CA LYS A 94 -10.11 10.74 -0.18
C LYS A 94 -10.48 10.45 1.28
N ALA A 95 -9.57 10.81 2.18
CA ALA A 95 -9.80 10.90 3.61
C ALA A 95 -8.88 11.99 4.18
N ASP A 96 -8.99 12.29 5.48
CA ASP A 96 -8.04 13.17 6.14
C ASP A 96 -6.63 12.58 6.03
N GLY A 97 -5.70 13.39 5.53
CA GLY A 97 -4.29 13.03 5.38
C GLY A 97 -3.97 12.12 4.19
N VAL A 98 -4.94 11.70 3.35
CA VAL A 98 -4.65 10.90 2.15
C VAL A 98 -5.61 11.16 1.01
N ARG A 99 -5.06 11.20 -0.20
CA ARG A 99 -5.82 11.26 -1.45
C ARG A 99 -5.12 10.42 -2.53
N VAL A 100 -5.91 9.66 -3.27
CA VAL A 100 -5.51 9.01 -4.52
C VAL A 100 -6.47 9.49 -5.61
N SER A 101 -5.95 10.06 -6.68
CA SER A 101 -6.74 10.62 -7.78
C SER A 101 -6.08 10.33 -9.13
N LEU A 102 -6.84 10.52 -10.20
CA LEU A 102 -6.33 10.60 -11.57
C LEU A 102 -6.28 12.06 -12.01
N LYS A 103 -5.17 12.46 -12.58
CA LYS A 103 -4.98 13.76 -13.23
C LYS A 103 -4.24 13.55 -14.55
N ASP A 104 -4.85 13.93 -15.65
CA ASP A 104 -4.28 13.78 -16.99
C ASP A 104 -3.80 12.34 -17.29
N GLY A 105 -4.58 11.38 -16.79
CA GLY A 105 -4.28 9.93 -16.91
C GLY A 105 -3.33 9.38 -15.88
N HIS A 106 -2.64 10.20 -15.13
CA HIS A 106 -1.64 9.77 -14.15
C HIS A 106 -2.24 9.63 -12.75
N VAL A 107 -1.74 8.68 -11.98
CA VAL A 107 -2.09 8.53 -10.57
C VAL A 107 -1.39 9.60 -9.77
N VAL A 108 -2.17 10.36 -9.01
CA VAL A 108 -1.65 11.33 -8.04
C VAL A 108 -1.93 10.81 -6.64
N PHE A 109 -0.87 10.50 -5.91
CA PHE A 109 -0.92 10.10 -4.52
C PHE A 109 -0.45 11.25 -3.65
N ALA A 110 -1.34 11.76 -2.82
CA ALA A 110 -1.07 12.86 -1.90
C ALA A 110 -1.32 12.41 -0.47
N THR A 111 -0.44 12.82 0.43
CA THR A 111 -0.60 12.71 1.88
C THR A 111 -0.84 14.10 2.48
N ASP A 112 -0.96 14.18 3.79
CA ASP A 112 -1.01 15.47 4.49
C ASP A 112 0.23 16.33 4.20
N GLN A 113 0.16 17.62 4.52
CA GLN A 113 1.23 18.60 4.33
C GLN A 113 1.72 18.78 2.88
N ASN A 114 0.82 18.57 1.90
CA ASN A 114 1.10 18.77 0.47
C ASN A 114 2.20 17.86 -0.12
N LEU A 115 2.56 16.78 0.56
CA LEU A 115 3.43 15.78 -0.05
C LEU A 115 2.63 15.04 -1.14
N THR A 116 2.98 15.31 -2.38
CA THR A 116 2.28 14.76 -3.56
C THR A 116 3.26 14.06 -4.47
N MET A 117 2.87 12.91 -4.99
CA MET A 117 3.61 12.15 -5.97
C MET A 117 2.72 11.77 -7.14
N THR A 118 3.27 11.83 -8.36
CA THR A 118 2.56 11.50 -9.60
C THR A 118 3.23 10.30 -10.26
N SER A 119 2.43 9.36 -10.76
CA SER A 119 2.94 8.21 -11.51
C SER A 119 3.54 8.64 -12.86
N ARG A 120 4.49 7.84 -13.34
CA ARG A 120 5.03 7.98 -14.70
C ARG A 120 4.09 7.34 -15.73
N ALA A 121 3.56 6.17 -15.41
CA ALA A 121 2.60 5.50 -16.26
C ALA A 121 1.22 6.13 -16.17
N ALA A 122 0.53 6.23 -17.30
CA ALA A 122 -0.88 6.60 -17.37
C ALA A 122 -1.77 5.36 -17.25
N VAL A 123 -2.96 5.52 -16.66
CA VAL A 123 -3.91 4.44 -16.36
C VAL A 123 -5.33 4.75 -16.80
N ASN A 124 -5.55 5.71 -17.70
CA ASN A 124 -6.87 6.12 -18.17
C ASN A 124 -7.15 5.70 -19.63
N ASP A 125 -6.59 4.56 -20.02
CA ASP A 125 -6.67 3.98 -21.37
C ASP A 125 -7.88 3.05 -21.57
N GLY A 126 -8.74 2.93 -20.58
CA GLY A 126 -9.92 2.05 -20.62
C GLY A 126 -9.64 0.58 -20.26
N LYS A 127 -8.39 0.23 -19.90
CA LYS A 127 -8.02 -1.11 -19.47
C LYS A 127 -8.05 -1.24 -17.95
N ALA A 128 -8.04 -2.48 -17.48
CA ALA A 128 -7.93 -2.78 -16.06
C ALA A 128 -6.49 -2.56 -15.57
N HIS A 129 -6.35 -1.83 -14.47
CA HIS A 129 -5.07 -1.55 -13.82
C HIS A 129 -5.13 -1.89 -12.34
N THR A 130 -4.01 -2.33 -11.80
CA THR A 130 -3.78 -2.45 -10.36
C THR A 130 -2.80 -1.38 -9.93
N ILE A 131 -3.26 -0.46 -9.09
CA ILE A 131 -2.48 0.64 -8.55
C ILE A 131 -2.24 0.36 -7.07
N VAL A 132 -0.99 0.43 -6.63
CA VAL A 132 -0.63 0.31 -5.21
C VAL A 132 0.14 1.54 -4.79
N CYS A 133 -0.46 2.31 -3.89
CA CYS A 133 0.19 3.47 -3.27
C CYS A 133 0.63 3.08 -1.86
N VAL A 134 1.91 3.22 -1.58
CA VAL A 134 2.53 2.83 -0.30
C VAL A 134 3.15 4.05 0.37
N ARG A 135 2.87 4.20 1.66
CA ARG A 135 3.59 5.11 2.54
C ARG A 135 4.31 4.31 3.61
N GLU A 136 5.59 4.56 3.75
CA GLU A 136 6.43 3.99 4.81
C GLU A 136 6.69 5.05 5.90
N LYS A 137 6.75 4.63 7.15
CA LYS A 137 6.98 5.50 8.31
C LYS A 137 8.29 6.31 8.25
N ASN A 138 9.23 5.86 7.41
CA ASN A 138 10.49 6.57 7.16
C ASN A 138 10.34 7.78 6.23
N GLY A 139 9.14 8.08 5.75
CA GLY A 139 8.88 9.18 4.81
C GLY A 139 8.92 8.79 3.34
N MET A 140 9.09 7.50 3.02
CA MET A 140 9.06 7.03 1.64
C MET A 140 7.62 6.89 1.14
N LEU A 141 7.33 7.46 -0.03
CA LEU A 141 6.13 7.18 -0.82
C LEU A 141 6.53 6.41 -2.07
N LYS A 142 5.69 5.45 -2.46
CA LYS A 142 5.87 4.64 -3.66
C LYS A 142 4.53 4.45 -4.38
N ILE A 143 4.56 4.45 -5.70
CA ILE A 143 3.46 4.01 -6.57
C ILE A 143 3.95 2.82 -7.37
N TYR A 144 3.13 1.77 -7.43
CA TYR A 144 3.29 0.63 -8.31
C TYR A 144 2.08 0.57 -9.23
N ILE A 145 2.30 0.25 -10.50
CA ILE A 145 1.23 0.09 -11.50
C ILE A 145 1.48 -1.22 -12.23
N ASP A 146 0.54 -2.16 -12.09
CA ASP A 146 0.50 -3.47 -12.77
C ASP A 146 1.75 -4.35 -12.59
N SER A 147 2.63 -4.01 -11.67
CA SER A 147 3.88 -4.75 -11.49
C SER A 147 4.43 -4.64 -10.08
N SER A 148 5.48 -5.43 -9.80
CA SER A 148 6.28 -5.31 -8.58
C SER A 148 7.38 -4.24 -8.69
N GLU A 149 7.59 -3.66 -9.86
CA GLU A 149 8.54 -2.57 -10.05
C GLU A 149 7.93 -1.24 -9.63
N VAL A 150 8.73 -0.42 -8.97
CA VAL A 150 8.30 0.91 -8.53
C VAL A 150 8.18 1.82 -9.74
N ASP A 151 6.95 2.27 -10.03
CA ASP A 151 6.71 3.28 -11.07
C ASP A 151 7.27 4.64 -10.66
N SER A 152 6.95 5.06 -9.44
CA SER A 152 7.40 6.34 -8.90
C SER A 152 7.68 6.23 -7.41
N SER A 153 8.68 6.97 -6.92
CA SER A 153 9.00 7.07 -5.50
C SER A 153 9.51 8.46 -5.13
N VAL A 154 9.20 8.88 -3.92
CA VAL A 154 9.75 10.11 -3.31
C VAL A 154 10.07 9.86 -1.85
N TYR A 155 11.16 10.42 -1.38
CA TYR A 155 11.59 10.35 0.00
C TYR A 155 11.73 11.74 0.60
N ARG A 156 11.10 11.94 1.75
CA ARG A 156 11.13 13.19 2.51
C ARG A 156 11.37 12.88 3.98
N ALA A 157 12.62 12.88 4.39
CA ALA A 157 13.02 12.59 5.77
C ALA A 157 12.56 13.68 6.77
N ASP A 158 12.36 14.89 6.28
CA ASP A 158 11.95 16.05 7.05
C ASP A 158 10.43 16.11 7.32
N VAL A 159 9.66 15.26 6.66
CA VAL A 159 8.21 15.26 6.76
C VAL A 159 7.74 13.96 7.40
N ILE A 160 7.49 14.01 8.70
CA ILE A 160 6.77 12.95 9.41
C ILE A 160 5.28 13.22 9.22
N THR A 161 4.75 12.73 8.11
CA THR A 161 3.31 12.84 7.84
C THR A 161 2.57 11.77 8.62
N ARG A 162 1.51 12.14 9.33
CA ARG A 162 0.58 11.22 9.97
C ARG A 162 -0.65 11.08 9.09
N LEU A 163 -1.07 9.85 8.83
CA LEU A 163 -2.44 9.63 8.45
C LEU A 163 -3.27 9.74 9.72
N LEU A 164 -3.96 10.85 9.89
CA LEU A 164 -4.95 10.98 10.95
C LEU A 164 -5.98 9.88 10.74
N ALA A 165 -6.27 9.13 11.80
CA ALA A 165 -7.15 7.96 11.76
C ALA A 165 -8.54 8.32 11.19
N PRO A 166 -8.81 8.13 9.90
CA PRO A 166 -10.07 8.52 9.34
C PRO A 166 -11.17 7.59 9.83
N ALA A 167 -12.29 8.15 10.27
CA ALA A 167 -13.48 7.38 10.56
C ALA A 167 -14.12 6.81 9.29
N SER A 168 -13.86 7.44 8.15
CA SER A 168 -14.41 7.04 6.85
C SER A 168 -13.53 7.51 5.69
N PHE A 169 -13.72 6.86 4.54
CA PHE A 169 -13.17 7.26 3.25
C PHE A 169 -14.28 7.63 2.29
N THR A 170 -14.05 8.66 1.50
CA THR A 170 -14.86 8.99 0.34
C THR A 170 -14.22 8.32 -0.89
N LEU A 171 -15.01 7.53 -1.62
CA LEU A 171 -14.60 6.79 -2.80
C LEU A 171 -15.34 7.30 -4.01
N GLY A 172 -14.64 7.43 -5.13
CA GLY A 172 -15.19 7.84 -6.41
C GLY A 172 -15.48 9.33 -6.53
N ASP A 173 -15.66 9.75 -7.78
CA ASP A 173 -15.93 11.13 -8.17
C ASP A 173 -16.73 11.13 -9.46
N THR A 174 -17.70 12.02 -9.58
CA THR A 174 -18.56 12.14 -10.79
C THR A 174 -17.75 12.43 -12.06
N SER A 175 -16.60 13.09 -11.92
CA SER A 175 -15.68 13.41 -13.02
C SER A 175 -14.93 12.19 -13.58
N LEU A 176 -14.94 11.04 -12.89
CA LEU A 176 -14.32 9.79 -13.36
C LEU A 176 -15.15 9.08 -14.44
N GLY A 177 -16.42 9.49 -14.66
CA GLY A 177 -17.29 8.87 -15.65
C GLY A 177 -17.69 7.43 -15.27
N ASP A 178 -17.92 6.63 -16.32
CA ASP A 178 -18.24 5.22 -16.13
C ASP A 178 -16.98 4.37 -15.92
N GLY A 179 -17.09 3.37 -15.08
CA GLY A 179 -16.00 2.46 -14.77
C GLY A 179 -16.24 1.72 -13.44
N LYS A 180 -15.34 0.83 -13.11
CA LYS A 180 -15.39 0.06 -11.87
C LYS A 180 -14.08 0.20 -11.11
N MET A 181 -14.18 0.16 -9.79
CA MET A 181 -13.00 0.09 -8.94
C MET A 181 -13.23 -0.79 -7.72
N GLY A 182 -12.19 -1.51 -7.32
CA GLY A 182 -12.07 -2.13 -6.01
C GLY A 182 -11.01 -1.40 -5.22
N ILE A 183 -11.27 -1.08 -3.96
CA ILE A 183 -10.29 -0.40 -3.10
C ILE A 183 -10.09 -1.19 -1.82
N THR A 184 -8.83 -1.39 -1.46
CA THR A 184 -8.42 -1.92 -0.15
C THR A 184 -7.41 -0.96 0.47
N VAL A 185 -7.64 -0.56 1.71
CA VAL A 185 -6.70 0.23 2.51
C VAL A 185 -6.17 -0.65 3.64
N LEU A 186 -4.86 -0.71 3.75
CA LEU A 186 -4.14 -1.52 4.73
C LEU A 186 -3.34 -0.59 5.67
N ASN A 187 -3.32 -0.89 6.96
CA ASN A 187 -2.52 -0.17 7.96
C ASN A 187 -1.08 -0.70 8.05
N ARG A 188 -0.51 -1.06 6.93
CA ARG A 188 0.89 -1.46 6.78
C ARG A 188 1.41 -1.10 5.40
N ALA A 189 2.70 -0.89 5.28
CA ALA A 189 3.35 -0.78 4.00
C ALA A 189 3.46 -2.16 3.33
N LEU A 190 3.02 -2.27 2.07
CA LEU A 190 3.25 -3.44 1.24
C LEU A 190 4.68 -3.44 0.73
N THR A 191 5.31 -4.59 0.75
CA THR A 191 6.59 -4.80 0.06
C THR A 191 6.37 -4.83 -1.45
N TYR A 192 7.46 -4.67 -2.24
CA TYR A 192 7.40 -4.74 -3.70
C TYR A 192 6.82 -6.07 -4.22
N LYS A 193 7.16 -7.19 -3.55
CA LYS A 193 6.61 -8.52 -3.91
C LYS A 193 5.11 -8.58 -3.68
N GLU A 194 4.64 -8.07 -2.54
CA GLU A 194 3.20 -8.04 -2.22
C GLU A 194 2.44 -7.08 -3.14
N ALA A 195 3.03 -5.94 -3.51
CA ALA A 195 2.44 -5.00 -4.46
C ALA A 195 2.24 -5.63 -5.84
N GLY A 196 3.19 -6.42 -6.32
CA GLY A 196 3.10 -7.14 -7.59
C GLY A 196 2.14 -8.34 -7.58
N LEU A 197 1.64 -8.76 -6.41
CA LEU A 197 0.70 -9.88 -6.25
C LEU A 197 -0.77 -9.41 -6.10
N GLN A 198 -1.06 -8.10 -6.11
CA GLN A 198 -2.41 -7.55 -5.98
C GLN A 198 -3.16 -7.62 -7.30
#